data_fcc38363440209d21025e16eb9e54da2
#
_entry.id   fcc38363440209d21025e16eb9e54da2
#
_cell.length_a   1.000
_cell.length_b   1.000
_cell.length_c   1.000
_cell.angle_alpha   90.00
_cell.angle_beta   90.00
_cell.angle_gamma   90.00
#
_symmetry.space_group_name_H-M   'P 1'
#
loop_
_entity.id
_entity.type
_entity.pdbx_description
1 polymer ?
#
loop_
_entity_poly.entity_id
_entity_poly.type
_entity_poly.pdbx_seq_one_letter_code
_entity_poly.pdbx_strand_id
1 'polypeptide(L)'
;MRFCDLKQKEVINIADGRSLGYIFDLILQEGSGQIQAIVLLENCGFFGMIKPKELIIPWRCICKIGDDVILVETDTELRSV
;
A
#
# COMPACT_ATOMS: atom_id res chain seq x y z
N MET A 1 -10.28 -11.27 -8.77
CA MET A 1 -9.33 -11.12 -7.66
C MET A 1 -10.08 -10.69 -6.42
N ARG A 2 -9.77 -11.31 -5.31
CA ARG A 2 -10.41 -10.96 -4.04
C ARG A 2 -9.49 -10.07 -3.22
N PHE A 3 -10.09 -9.37 -2.25
CA PHE A 3 -9.30 -8.53 -1.36
C PHE A 3 -8.27 -9.35 -0.59
N CYS A 4 -8.62 -10.55 -0.15
CA CYS A 4 -7.65 -11.37 0.56
C CYS A 4 -6.48 -11.79 -0.33
N ASP A 5 -6.69 -11.88 -1.64
CA ASP A 5 -5.58 -12.13 -2.55
C ASP A 5 -4.64 -10.93 -2.61
N LEU A 6 -5.20 -9.72 -2.63
CA LEU A 6 -4.40 -8.50 -2.62
C LEU A 6 -3.57 -8.39 -1.34
N LYS A 7 -4.17 -8.75 -0.21
CA LYS A 7 -3.49 -8.64 1.07
C LYS A 7 -2.31 -9.58 1.20
N GLN A 8 -2.26 -10.63 0.41
CA GLN A 8 -1.18 -11.60 0.47
C GLN A 8 0.01 -11.20 -0.40
N LYS A 9 -0.15 -10.16 -1.20
CA LYS A 9 0.89 -9.71 -2.11
C LYS A 9 1.73 -8.63 -1.47
N GLU A 10 3.03 -8.73 -1.65
CA GLU A 10 3.95 -7.73 -1.13
C GLU A 10 3.98 -6.53 -2.06
N VAL A 11 3.92 -5.35 -1.49
CA VAL A 11 3.94 -4.10 -2.25
C VAL A 11 5.37 -3.62 -2.36
N ILE A 12 5.85 -3.46 -3.60
CA ILE A 12 7.21 -3.04 -3.89
C ILE A 12 7.14 -1.71 -4.62
N ASN A 13 7.90 -0.75 -4.14
CA ASN A 13 8.02 0.54 -4.81
C ASN A 13 9.14 0.46 -5.83
N ILE A 14 8.79 0.54 -7.12
CA ILE A 14 9.79 0.41 -8.17
C ILE A 14 10.69 1.63 -8.28
N ALA A 15 10.28 2.77 -7.71
CA ALA A 15 11.09 3.97 -7.78
C ALA A 15 12.41 3.82 -7.00
N ASP A 16 12.38 3.05 -5.91
CA ASP A 16 13.58 2.85 -5.10
C ASP A 16 13.84 1.39 -4.78
N GLY A 17 13.02 0.47 -5.28
CA GLY A 17 13.19 -0.96 -5.07
C GLY A 17 12.87 -1.45 -3.69
N ARG A 18 12.23 -0.64 -2.87
CA ARG A 18 11.97 -1.01 -1.48
C ARG A 18 10.64 -1.68 -1.32
N SER A 19 10.60 -2.64 -0.39
CA SER A 19 9.35 -3.25 0.01
C SER A 19 8.61 -2.31 0.95
N LEU A 20 7.34 -2.08 0.66
CA LEU A 20 6.49 -1.25 1.50
C LEU A 20 5.62 -2.08 2.42
N GLY A 21 5.71 -3.40 2.34
CA GLY A 21 4.92 -4.28 3.17
C GLY A 21 3.69 -4.78 2.46
N TYR A 22 2.63 -4.99 3.21
CA TYR A 22 1.40 -5.61 2.69
C TYR A 22 0.24 -4.67 2.88
N ILE A 23 -0.79 -4.84 2.06
CA ILE A 23 -1.98 -4.02 2.15
C ILE A 23 -2.70 -4.32 3.46
N PHE A 24 -2.99 -3.26 4.20
CA PHE A 24 -3.75 -3.35 5.44
C PHE A 24 -5.23 -3.08 5.20
N ASP A 25 -5.54 -2.14 4.30
CA ASP A 25 -6.92 -1.73 4.06
C ASP A 25 -7.04 -1.10 2.69
N LEU A 26 -8.26 -0.82 2.28
CA LEU A 26 -8.56 -0.16 1.01
C LEU A 26 -9.44 1.05 1.28
N ILE A 27 -9.25 2.08 0.46
CA ILE A 27 -10.14 3.23 0.46
C ILE A 27 -10.98 3.15 -0.80
N LEU A 28 -12.29 3.11 -0.63
CA LEU A 28 -13.23 3.04 -1.73
C LEU A 28 -13.86 4.40 -1.97
N GLN A 29 -14.13 4.67 -3.23
CA GLN A 29 -14.86 5.87 -3.59
C GLN A 29 -16.34 5.65 -3.31
N GLU A 30 -16.94 6.60 -2.59
CA GLU A 30 -18.35 6.51 -2.29
C GLU A 30 -19.15 6.64 -3.59
N GLY A 31 -20.21 5.87 -3.68
CA GLY A 31 -21.10 5.89 -4.82
C GLY A 31 -20.72 4.88 -5.89
N SER A 32 -19.48 4.89 -6.34
CA SER A 32 -19.04 3.98 -7.40
C SER A 32 -18.51 2.66 -6.88
N GLY A 33 -18.02 2.64 -5.64
CA GLY A 33 -17.39 1.45 -5.07
C GLY A 33 -16.03 1.15 -5.64
N GLN A 34 -15.45 2.04 -6.42
CA GLN A 34 -14.14 1.81 -7.00
C GLN A 34 -13.04 2.03 -5.95
N ILE A 35 -11.97 1.25 -6.08
CA ILE A 35 -10.84 1.40 -5.18
C ILE A 35 -10.14 2.70 -5.52
N GLN A 36 -10.01 3.56 -4.52
CA GLN A 36 -9.37 4.84 -4.68
C GLN A 36 -7.90 4.80 -4.26
N ALA A 37 -7.61 4.03 -3.23
CA ALA A 37 -6.24 3.94 -2.71
C ALA A 37 -6.08 2.66 -1.91
N ILE A 38 -4.83 2.27 -1.73
CA ILE A 38 -4.49 1.18 -0.82
C ILE A 38 -3.81 1.77 0.39
N VAL A 39 -4.02 1.13 1.54
CA VAL A 39 -3.45 1.57 2.81
C VAL A 39 -2.49 0.52 3.29
N LEU A 40 -1.26 0.92 3.56
CA LEU A 40 -0.22 0.06 4.10
C LEU A 40 0.13 0.56 5.49
N LEU A 41 0.59 -0.35 6.34
CA LEU A 41 1.12 0.04 7.63
C LEU A 41 2.63 0.03 7.55
N GLU A 42 3.23 1.18 7.77
CA GLU A 42 4.67 1.29 7.83
C GLU A 42 5.10 0.96 9.25
N ASN A 43 5.84 -0.13 9.35
CA ASN A 43 6.30 -0.60 10.66
C ASN A 43 7.61 0.09 11.00
N CYS A 44 7.53 1.20 11.69
CA CYS A 44 8.68 1.93 12.18
C CYS A 44 9.04 1.50 13.59
N GLY A 45 8.85 0.26 13.92
CA GLY A 45 8.83 -0.22 15.28
C GLY A 45 10.16 -0.25 16.01
N PHE A 46 10.73 0.90 16.30
CA PHE A 46 11.73 0.93 17.35
C PHE A 46 11.01 0.90 18.68
N PHE A 47 11.32 -0.12 19.46
CA PHE A 47 10.83 -0.24 20.84
C PHE A 47 9.35 -0.56 20.97
N GLY A 48 8.66 -0.82 19.90
CA GLY A 48 7.25 -1.18 19.97
C GLY A 48 6.35 -0.12 20.55
N MET A 49 6.85 1.10 20.68
CA MET A 49 6.10 2.17 21.31
C MET A 49 5.51 3.16 20.32
N ILE A 50 5.92 3.07 19.09
CA ILE A 50 5.49 4.01 18.07
C ILE A 50 4.34 3.41 17.32
N LYS A 51 3.26 4.17 17.19
CA LYS A 51 2.12 3.72 16.41
C LYS A 51 2.55 3.53 14.97
N PRO A 52 2.12 2.45 14.31
CA PRO A 52 2.41 2.28 12.91
C PRO A 52 1.79 3.43 12.12
N LYS A 53 2.55 3.93 11.17
CA LYS A 53 2.05 4.97 10.29
C LYS A 53 1.34 4.34 9.14
N GLU A 54 0.23 4.94 8.75
CA GLU A 54 -0.47 4.54 7.56
C GLU A 54 0.16 5.20 6.36
N LEU A 55 0.43 4.41 5.34
CA LEU A 55 0.92 4.90 4.07
C LEU A 55 -0.20 4.71 3.06
N ILE A 56 -0.69 5.80 2.51
CA ILE A 56 -1.81 5.76 1.57
C ILE A 56 -1.24 5.94 0.17
N ILE A 57 -1.47 4.94 -0.67
CA ILE A 57 -0.98 4.95 -2.04
C ILE A 57 -2.18 5.01 -2.98
N PRO A 58 -2.29 6.07 -3.77
CA PRO A 58 -3.40 6.17 -4.72
C PRO A 58 -3.39 5.00 -5.70
N TRP A 59 -4.58 4.55 -6.07
CA TRP A 59 -4.71 3.41 -6.98
C TRP A 59 -3.98 3.66 -8.30
N ARG A 60 -3.94 4.91 -8.75
CA ARG A 60 -3.28 5.26 -10.02
C ARG A 60 -1.78 5.01 -9.98
N CYS A 61 -1.20 4.90 -8.79
CA CYS A 61 0.24 4.64 -8.65
C CYS A 61 0.59 3.18 -8.81
N ILE A 62 -0.41 2.30 -8.88
CA ILE A 62 -0.16 0.88 -9.07
C ILE A 62 0.19 0.64 -10.53
N CYS A 63 1.39 0.10 -10.76
CA CYS A 63 1.88 -0.15 -12.10
C CYS A 63 1.48 -1.53 -12.59
N LYS A 64 1.54 -2.51 -11.70
CA LYS A 64 1.26 -3.88 -12.08
C LYS A 64 0.92 -4.70 -10.85
N ILE A 65 -0.03 -5.60 -11.01
CA ILE A 65 -0.38 -6.57 -9.98
C ILE A 65 0.06 -7.94 -10.49
N GLY A 66 1.06 -8.50 -9.82
CA GLY A 66 1.56 -9.83 -10.15
C GLY A 66 0.96 -10.90 -9.27
N ASP A 67 1.50 -12.10 -9.35
CA ASP A 67 0.99 -13.21 -8.56
C ASP A 67 1.29 -13.05 -7.08
N ASP A 68 2.49 -12.56 -6.76
CA ASP A 68 2.95 -12.46 -5.38
C ASP A 68 3.29 -11.03 -4.98
N VAL A 69 3.30 -10.10 -5.93
CA VAL A 69 3.74 -8.75 -5.68
C VAL A 69 2.81 -7.75 -6.34
N ILE A 70 2.80 -6.55 -5.79
CA ILE A 70 2.12 -5.40 -6.39
C ILE A 70 3.19 -4.35 -6.58
N LEU A 71 3.40 -3.93 -7.82
CA LEU A 71 4.41 -2.92 -8.14
C LEU A 71 3.74 -1.56 -8.19
N VAL A 72 4.28 -0.65 -7.40
CA VAL A 72 3.79 0.72 -7.36
C VAL A 72 4.95 1.66 -7.66
N GLU A 73 4.60 2.83 -8.16
CA GLU A 73 5.59 3.88 -8.35
C GLU A 73 5.10 5.10 -7.59
N THR A 74 5.72 5.38 -6.48
CA THR A 74 5.32 6.50 -5.64
C THR A 74 6.55 7.10 -4.99
N ASP A 75 6.42 8.37 -4.65
CA ASP A 75 7.44 9.06 -3.89
C ASP A 75 7.27 8.65 -2.44
N THR A 76 8.33 8.06 -1.87
CA THR A 76 8.27 7.61 -0.48
C THR A 76 8.12 8.76 0.49
N GLU A 77 8.31 9.99 0.04
CA GLU A 77 8.07 11.15 0.88
C GLU A 77 6.60 11.54 0.93
N LEU A 78 5.77 10.95 0.09
CA LEU A 78 4.33 11.20 0.11
C LEU A 78 3.70 10.42 1.25
N ARG A 79 4.04 10.77 2.45
CA ARG A 79 3.43 10.11 3.59
C ARG A 79 2.23 10.90 4.02
N SER A 80 1.17 10.17 4.36
CA SER A 80 0.08 10.83 5.02
C SER A 80 0.57 11.25 6.41
N VAL A 81 0.38 12.46 6.70
CA VAL A 81 0.85 13.04 7.94
C VAL A 81 -0.27 12.98 8.95
#